data_8ed91658b7dcb49c9b29eb556e16a3ce
#
_entry.id   8ed91658b7dcb49c9b29eb556e16a3ce
#
_cell.length_a   1.000
_cell.length_b   1.000
_cell.length_c   1.000
_cell.angle_alpha   90.00
_cell.angle_beta   90.00
_cell.angle_gamma   90.00
#
_symmetry.space_group_name_H-M   'P 1'
#
loop_
_entity.id
_entity.type
_entity.pdbx_description
1 polymer ?
#
loop_
_entity_poly.entity_id
_entity_poly.type
_entity_poly.pdbx_seq_one_letter_code
_entity_poly.pdbx_strand_id
1 'polypeptide(L)'
;LALFLLPFFGSLSDRTNTKIGKRMPFILFGTGCAIILMNLLPLIENSYYAAPSTAKTVSFVIVLGLLLIAMGTYRSPAVALMPDVTPKPLRSKGNAIINLMGAVGGILYLAITSVLYSQSRLEAIEAAGGRVNYQPLFMIVSAIMFVSIGILFLTIKEPKLTAENQALEAAHPEWNLAIEDSAGHEVLPAPVKRSLGFLLASIALWF
;
A
#
# COMPACT_ATOMS: atom_id res chain seq x y z
N LEU A 1 -8.34 -12.58 0.08
CA LEU A 1 -7.82 -11.91 -1.13
C LEU A 1 -6.35 -11.52 -0.97
N ALA A 2 -5.96 -10.76 0.05
CA ALA A 2 -4.58 -10.31 0.24
C ALA A 2 -3.56 -11.46 0.26
N LEU A 3 -3.86 -12.56 0.94
CA LEU A 3 -2.99 -13.74 1.07
C LEU A 3 -2.56 -14.33 -0.29
N PHE A 4 -3.42 -14.27 -1.29
CA PHE A 4 -3.15 -14.80 -2.64
C PHE A 4 -2.65 -13.72 -3.60
N LEU A 5 -3.25 -12.53 -3.56
CA LEU A 5 -2.92 -11.46 -4.50
C LEU A 5 -1.53 -10.85 -4.26
N LEU A 6 -1.08 -10.72 -2.99
CA LEU A 6 0.23 -10.14 -2.70
C LEU A 6 1.39 -10.98 -3.27
N PRO A 7 1.48 -12.31 -3.03
CA PRO A 7 2.52 -13.14 -3.64
C PRO A 7 2.40 -13.20 -5.17
N PHE A 8 1.17 -13.25 -5.68
CA PHE A 8 0.92 -13.32 -7.13
C PHE A 8 1.44 -12.08 -7.85
N PHE A 9 1.02 -10.87 -7.44
CA PHE A 9 1.49 -9.64 -8.06
C PHE A 9 2.95 -9.33 -7.75
N GLY A 10 3.46 -9.76 -6.60
CA GLY A 10 4.89 -9.72 -6.29
C GLY A 10 5.70 -10.50 -7.32
N SER A 11 5.39 -11.78 -7.51
CA SER A 11 6.11 -12.64 -8.47
C SER A 11 5.91 -12.20 -9.93
N LEU A 12 4.73 -11.67 -10.27
CA LEU A 12 4.45 -11.15 -11.61
C LEU A 12 5.30 -9.91 -11.90
N SER A 13 5.43 -9.00 -10.93
CA SER A 13 6.27 -7.81 -11.08
C SER A 13 7.77 -8.17 -11.16
N ASP A 14 8.23 -9.23 -10.48
CA ASP A 14 9.61 -9.72 -10.55
C ASP A 14 9.99 -10.21 -11.96
N ARG A 15 9.04 -10.80 -12.67
CA ARG A 15 9.24 -11.32 -14.03
C ARG A 15 9.05 -10.26 -15.12
N THR A 16 8.51 -9.11 -14.77
CA THR A 16 8.24 -8.03 -15.73
C THR A 16 9.47 -7.16 -15.88
N ASN A 17 9.85 -6.86 -17.12
CA ASN A 17 10.94 -5.94 -17.43
C ASN A 17 10.45 -4.89 -18.42
N THR A 18 10.31 -3.65 -17.96
CA THR A 18 9.87 -2.52 -18.80
C THR A 18 10.88 -1.38 -18.76
N LYS A 19 10.74 -0.45 -19.73
CA LYS A 19 11.60 0.75 -19.80
C LYS A 19 11.52 1.65 -18.56
N ILE A 20 10.41 1.58 -17.81
CA ILE A 20 10.19 2.37 -16.58
C ILE A 20 10.48 1.59 -15.30
N GLY A 21 10.88 0.32 -15.41
CA GLY A 21 11.22 -0.56 -14.29
C GLY A 21 10.35 -1.81 -14.22
N LYS A 22 10.58 -2.65 -13.22
CA LYS A 22 9.81 -3.88 -12.96
C LYS A 22 8.56 -3.57 -12.15
N ARG A 23 8.68 -2.72 -11.14
CA ARG A 23 7.65 -2.41 -10.13
C ARG A 23 6.75 -1.26 -10.55
N MET A 24 7.34 -0.23 -11.17
CA MET A 24 6.66 1.02 -11.51
C MET A 24 5.37 0.85 -12.31
N PRO A 25 5.28 -0.03 -13.35
CA PRO A 25 4.05 -0.21 -14.11
C PRO A 25 2.88 -0.69 -13.26
N PHE A 26 3.14 -1.62 -12.34
CA PHE A 26 2.10 -2.16 -11.44
C PHE A 26 1.64 -1.12 -10.44
N ILE A 27 2.56 -0.31 -9.93
CA ILE A 27 2.25 0.78 -8.99
C ILE A 27 1.37 1.81 -9.69
N LEU A 28 1.76 2.27 -10.89
CA LEU A 28 1.00 3.28 -11.65
C LEU A 28 -0.39 2.76 -12.04
N PHE A 29 -0.46 1.57 -12.62
CA PHE A 29 -1.72 0.99 -13.07
C PHE A 29 -2.65 0.67 -11.89
N GLY A 30 -2.14 -0.02 -10.87
CA GLY A 30 -2.93 -0.41 -9.70
C GLY A 30 -3.45 0.80 -8.92
N THR A 31 -2.61 1.83 -8.72
CA THR A 31 -3.05 3.08 -8.04
C THR A 31 -4.03 3.85 -8.90
N GLY A 32 -3.82 3.95 -10.22
CA GLY A 32 -4.76 4.61 -11.14
C GLY A 32 -6.14 3.96 -11.11
N CYS A 33 -6.20 2.63 -11.21
CA CYS A 33 -7.45 1.88 -11.05
C CYS A 33 -8.08 2.08 -9.67
N ALA A 34 -7.28 2.06 -8.60
CA ALA A 34 -7.79 2.25 -7.24
C ALA A 34 -8.41 3.64 -7.05
N ILE A 35 -7.78 4.70 -7.58
CA ILE A 35 -8.31 6.07 -7.53
C ILE A 35 -9.71 6.14 -8.20
N ILE A 36 -9.85 5.55 -9.37
CA ILE A 36 -11.13 5.56 -10.10
C ILE A 36 -12.20 4.77 -9.32
N LEU A 37 -11.89 3.54 -8.94
CA LEU A 37 -12.82 2.64 -8.25
C LEU A 37 -13.22 3.18 -6.87
N MET A 38 -12.28 3.78 -6.13
CA MET A 38 -12.55 4.38 -4.84
C MET A 38 -13.56 5.53 -4.91
N ASN A 39 -13.51 6.35 -5.97
CA ASN A 39 -14.48 7.42 -6.17
C ASN A 39 -15.85 6.92 -6.69
N LEU A 40 -15.91 5.75 -7.32
CA LEU A 40 -17.18 5.15 -7.73
C LEU A 40 -18.02 4.66 -6.54
N LEU A 41 -17.40 4.22 -5.45
CA LEU A 41 -18.12 3.69 -4.27
C LEU A 41 -19.12 4.70 -3.69
N PRO A 42 -18.73 5.93 -3.31
CA PRO A 42 -19.69 6.90 -2.77
C PRO A 42 -20.69 7.40 -3.80
N LEU A 43 -20.37 7.36 -5.11
CA LEU A 43 -21.34 7.66 -6.16
C LEU A 43 -22.44 6.59 -6.24
N ILE A 44 -22.08 5.32 -6.18
CA ILE A 44 -23.04 4.21 -6.15
C ILE A 44 -23.89 4.28 -4.86
N GLU A 45 -23.24 4.56 -3.72
CA GLU A 45 -23.90 4.74 -2.44
C GLU A 45 -24.94 5.87 -2.51
N ASN A 46 -24.55 7.05 -2.96
CA ASN A 46 -25.46 8.19 -3.12
C ASN A 46 -26.64 7.85 -4.08
N SER A 47 -26.35 7.14 -5.18
CA SER A 47 -27.37 6.67 -6.10
C SER A 47 -28.33 5.65 -5.48
N TYR A 48 -27.82 4.76 -4.62
CA TYR A 48 -28.65 3.78 -3.89
C TYR A 48 -29.69 4.46 -3.00
N TYR A 49 -29.29 5.49 -2.29
CA TYR A 49 -30.21 6.20 -1.42
C TYR A 49 -31.27 7.04 -2.15
N ALA A 50 -30.93 7.54 -3.35
CA ALA A 50 -31.93 8.24 -4.18
C ALA A 50 -33.02 7.28 -4.69
N ALA A 51 -32.65 6.05 -5.03
CA ALA A 51 -33.57 5.01 -5.49
C ALA A 51 -32.99 3.63 -5.11
N PRO A 52 -33.38 3.02 -3.98
CA PRO A 52 -32.88 1.71 -3.55
C PRO A 52 -33.13 0.63 -4.60
N SER A 53 -32.12 -0.16 -4.91
CA SER A 53 -32.20 -1.28 -5.85
C SER A 53 -31.15 -2.33 -5.53
N THR A 54 -31.52 -3.60 -5.61
CA THR A 54 -30.60 -4.75 -5.45
C THR A 54 -29.42 -4.67 -6.45
N ALA A 55 -29.68 -4.19 -7.66
CA ALA A 55 -28.64 -4.00 -8.67
C ALA A 55 -27.53 -3.04 -8.20
N LYS A 56 -27.88 -1.95 -7.49
CA LYS A 56 -26.93 -0.99 -6.96
C LYS A 56 -26.10 -1.58 -5.81
N THR A 57 -26.73 -2.39 -4.95
CA THR A 57 -26.01 -3.14 -3.89
C THR A 57 -25.02 -4.12 -4.51
N VAL A 58 -25.43 -4.87 -5.52
CA VAL A 58 -24.52 -5.79 -6.24
C VAL A 58 -23.38 -5.02 -6.92
N SER A 59 -23.69 -3.89 -7.56
CA SER A 59 -22.67 -3.03 -8.19
C SER A 59 -21.66 -2.51 -7.16
N PHE A 60 -22.11 -2.10 -5.97
CA PHE A 60 -21.24 -1.67 -4.87
C PHE A 60 -20.28 -2.79 -4.45
N VAL A 61 -20.77 -4.01 -4.27
CA VAL A 61 -19.96 -5.18 -3.88
C VAL A 61 -18.93 -5.51 -4.98
N ILE A 62 -19.35 -5.45 -6.25
CA ILE A 62 -18.43 -5.69 -7.39
C ILE A 62 -17.33 -4.64 -7.42
N VAL A 63 -17.67 -3.36 -7.34
CA VAL A 63 -16.69 -2.26 -7.36
C VAL A 63 -15.76 -2.34 -6.16
N LEU A 64 -16.27 -2.67 -4.97
CA LEU A 64 -15.45 -2.92 -3.79
C LEU A 64 -14.47 -4.09 -4.00
N GLY A 65 -14.93 -5.20 -4.59
CA GLY A 65 -14.07 -6.33 -4.94
C GLY A 65 -12.96 -5.95 -5.92
N LEU A 66 -13.30 -5.21 -6.98
CA LEU A 66 -12.34 -4.69 -7.95
C LEU A 66 -11.33 -3.72 -7.31
N LEU A 67 -11.79 -2.86 -6.39
CA LEU A 67 -10.91 -1.97 -5.63
C LEU A 67 -9.90 -2.76 -4.81
N LEU A 68 -10.31 -3.81 -4.11
CA LEU A 68 -9.41 -4.68 -3.35
C LEU A 68 -8.37 -5.37 -4.23
N ILE A 69 -8.75 -5.78 -5.44
CA ILE A 69 -7.82 -6.33 -6.42
C ILE A 69 -6.82 -5.27 -6.90
N ALA A 70 -7.30 -4.07 -7.24
CA ALA A 70 -6.44 -2.95 -7.63
C ALA A 70 -5.45 -2.59 -6.52
N MET A 71 -5.89 -2.55 -5.26
CA MET A 71 -5.00 -2.32 -4.12
C MET A 71 -3.96 -3.44 -3.96
N GLY A 72 -4.35 -4.69 -4.15
CA GLY A 72 -3.42 -5.83 -4.17
C GLY A 72 -2.36 -5.72 -5.26
N THR A 73 -2.75 -5.20 -6.44
CA THR A 73 -1.87 -5.06 -7.61
C THR A 73 -0.70 -4.11 -7.34
N TYR A 74 -0.90 -2.98 -6.66
CA TYR A 74 0.18 -2.02 -6.42
C TYR A 74 0.89 -2.20 -5.08
N ARG A 75 0.22 -2.74 -4.05
CA ARG A 75 0.77 -2.82 -2.69
C ARG A 75 2.05 -3.67 -2.61
N SER A 76 2.04 -4.85 -3.18
CA SER A 76 3.21 -5.75 -3.16
C SER A 76 4.41 -5.16 -3.93
N PRO A 77 4.26 -4.69 -5.19
CA PRO A 77 5.34 -4.01 -5.89
C PRO A 77 5.84 -2.74 -5.19
N ALA A 78 4.96 -1.96 -4.56
CA ALA A 78 5.35 -0.75 -3.84
C ALA A 78 6.24 -1.06 -2.62
N VAL A 79 5.91 -2.09 -1.85
CA VAL A 79 6.73 -2.53 -0.71
C VAL A 79 8.07 -3.09 -1.21
N ALA A 80 8.08 -3.84 -2.31
CA ALA A 80 9.29 -4.43 -2.87
C ALA A 80 10.20 -3.40 -3.58
N LEU A 81 9.66 -2.24 -3.99
CA LEU A 81 10.44 -1.18 -4.61
C LEU A 81 11.55 -0.65 -3.69
N MET A 82 11.27 -0.49 -2.39
CA MET A 82 12.22 0.07 -1.43
C MET A 82 13.53 -0.74 -1.36
N PRO A 83 13.53 -2.06 -1.11
CA PRO A 83 14.77 -2.83 -1.09
C PRO A 83 15.45 -2.93 -2.46
N ASP A 84 14.72 -2.78 -3.57
CA ASP A 84 15.31 -2.81 -4.92
C ASP A 84 16.13 -1.54 -5.22
N VAL A 85 15.72 -0.38 -4.68
CA VAL A 85 16.39 0.91 -4.90
C VAL A 85 17.27 1.37 -3.74
N THR A 86 17.35 0.59 -2.64
CA THR A 86 18.08 0.97 -1.44
C THR A 86 19.21 -0.03 -1.14
N PRO A 87 20.46 0.43 -0.95
CA PRO A 87 21.57 -0.42 -0.56
C PRO A 87 21.32 -1.17 0.75
N LYS A 88 21.84 -2.40 0.86
CA LYS A 88 21.60 -3.30 2.00
C LYS A 88 21.76 -2.65 3.38
N PRO A 89 22.85 -1.87 3.66
CA PRO A 89 23.03 -1.26 4.99
C PRO A 89 21.97 -0.22 5.34
N LEU A 90 21.28 0.35 4.34
CA LEU A 90 20.27 1.41 4.53
C LEU A 90 18.82 0.88 4.54
N ARG A 91 18.59 -0.40 4.21
CA ARG A 91 17.24 -0.99 4.12
C ARG A 91 16.46 -0.89 5.41
N SER A 92 17.11 -1.10 6.56
CA SER A 92 16.48 -0.96 7.87
C SER A 92 15.99 0.48 8.12
N LYS A 93 16.83 1.47 7.82
CA LYS A 93 16.46 2.90 7.93
C LYS A 93 15.34 3.25 6.95
N GLY A 94 15.41 2.76 5.71
CA GLY A 94 14.37 2.94 4.71
C GLY A 94 13.01 2.38 5.17
N ASN A 95 13.00 1.18 5.73
CA ASN A 95 11.78 0.57 6.27
C ASN A 95 11.21 1.36 7.46
N ALA A 96 12.06 1.88 8.35
CA ALA A 96 11.62 2.73 9.45
C ALA A 96 10.96 4.02 8.95
N ILE A 97 11.51 4.66 7.90
CA ILE A 97 10.92 5.86 7.28
C ILE A 97 9.57 5.54 6.64
N ILE A 98 9.42 4.41 5.93
CA ILE A 98 8.15 4.01 5.31
C ILE A 98 7.08 3.81 6.39
N ASN A 99 7.39 3.12 7.48
CA ASN A 99 6.45 2.93 8.59
C ASN A 99 6.07 4.25 9.26
N LEU A 100 7.04 5.15 9.47
CA LEU A 100 6.78 6.50 9.99
C LEU A 100 5.85 7.30 9.07
N MET A 101 6.10 7.26 7.76
CA MET A 101 5.23 7.94 6.79
C MET A 101 3.83 7.33 6.74
N GLY A 102 3.71 6.01 6.94
CA GLY A 102 2.41 5.35 7.10
C GLY A 102 1.64 5.88 8.31
N ALA A 103 2.31 6.04 9.47
CA ALA A 103 1.69 6.63 10.66
C ALA A 103 1.28 8.10 10.44
N VAL A 104 2.14 8.90 9.80
CA VAL A 104 1.83 10.29 9.41
C VAL A 104 0.60 10.34 8.50
N GLY A 105 0.53 9.43 7.50
CA GLY A 105 -0.63 9.32 6.63
C GLY A 105 -1.92 9.01 7.39
N GLY A 106 -1.86 8.11 8.37
CA GLY A 106 -2.99 7.80 9.26
C GLY A 106 -3.46 8.99 10.08
N ILE A 107 -2.53 9.75 10.68
CA ILE A 107 -2.84 10.98 11.43
C ILE A 107 -3.49 12.01 10.50
N LEU A 108 -2.96 12.18 9.30
CA LEU A 108 -3.47 13.13 8.31
C LEU A 108 -4.90 12.76 7.87
N TYR A 109 -5.16 11.47 7.65
CA TYR A 109 -6.51 10.96 7.36
C TYR A 109 -7.49 11.26 8.49
N LEU A 110 -7.11 11.00 9.75
CA LEU A 110 -7.94 11.30 10.93
C LEU A 110 -8.20 12.80 11.06
N ALA A 111 -7.20 13.65 10.84
CA ALA A 111 -7.36 15.11 10.87
C ALA A 111 -8.35 15.59 9.79
N ILE A 112 -8.20 15.12 8.55
CA ILE A 112 -9.12 15.46 7.46
C ILE A 112 -10.55 15.01 7.80
N THR A 113 -10.71 13.79 8.29
CA THR A 113 -12.02 13.24 8.67
C THR A 113 -12.64 14.02 9.81
N SER A 114 -11.86 14.39 10.83
CA SER A 114 -12.33 15.19 11.97
C SER A 114 -12.82 16.59 11.55
N VAL A 115 -12.17 17.22 10.57
CA VAL A 115 -12.58 18.53 10.04
C VAL A 115 -13.82 18.41 9.16
N LEU A 116 -13.89 17.41 8.30
CA LEU A 116 -15.01 17.21 7.37
C LEU A 116 -16.27 16.73 8.09
N TYR A 117 -16.13 15.85 9.06
CA TYR A 117 -17.21 15.16 9.77
C TYR A 117 -17.13 15.42 11.29
N SER A 118 -16.98 16.70 11.67
CA SER A 118 -17.02 17.10 13.08
C SER A 118 -18.40 16.78 13.67
N GLN A 119 -18.43 16.49 14.97
CA GLN A 119 -19.67 16.14 15.69
C GLN A 119 -20.78 17.15 15.45
N SER A 120 -20.47 18.45 15.51
CA SER A 120 -21.45 19.51 15.27
C SER A 120 -22.03 19.51 13.85
N ARG A 121 -21.25 19.14 12.84
CA ARG A 121 -21.75 18.99 11.46
C ARG A 121 -22.62 17.76 11.29
N LEU A 122 -22.27 16.65 11.93
CA LEU A 122 -23.08 15.43 11.89
C LEU A 122 -24.43 15.67 12.53
N GLU A 123 -24.47 16.28 13.71
CA GLU A 123 -25.71 16.64 14.41
C GLU A 123 -26.57 17.61 13.58
N ALA A 124 -25.97 18.60 12.92
CA ALA A 124 -26.68 19.51 12.04
C ALA A 124 -27.31 18.82 10.82
N ILE A 125 -26.60 17.85 10.24
CA ILE A 125 -27.10 17.04 9.11
C ILE A 125 -28.25 16.16 9.56
N GLU A 126 -28.16 15.51 10.73
CA GLU A 126 -29.22 14.68 11.30
C GLU A 126 -30.45 15.51 11.65
N ALA A 127 -30.27 16.67 12.28
CA ALA A 127 -31.36 17.58 12.62
C ALA A 127 -32.11 18.10 11.39
N ALA A 128 -31.42 18.25 10.27
CA ALA A 128 -32.00 18.62 8.98
C ALA A 128 -32.66 17.43 8.23
N GLY A 129 -32.68 16.23 8.81
CA GLY A 129 -33.12 15.00 8.14
C GLY A 129 -32.25 14.62 6.94
N GLY A 130 -31.05 15.17 6.90
CA GLY A 130 -30.09 14.94 5.83
C GLY A 130 -29.23 13.69 6.07
N ARG A 131 -28.28 13.47 5.17
CA ARG A 131 -27.39 12.31 5.20
C ARG A 131 -25.95 12.73 4.99
N VAL A 132 -25.04 12.00 5.65
CA VAL A 132 -23.60 12.20 5.48
C VAL A 132 -23.18 11.78 4.08
N ASN A 133 -22.55 12.68 3.34
CA ASN A 133 -21.96 12.42 2.03
C ASN A 133 -20.44 12.23 2.19
N TYR A 134 -19.96 11.03 1.90
CA TYR A 134 -18.54 10.70 1.99
C TYR A 134 -17.74 11.04 0.73
N GLN A 135 -18.37 11.46 -0.36
CA GLN A 135 -17.72 11.80 -1.61
C GLN A 135 -16.54 12.78 -1.45
N PRO A 136 -16.64 13.88 -0.66
CA PRO A 136 -15.52 14.81 -0.50
C PRO A 136 -14.27 14.18 0.11
N LEU A 137 -14.45 13.27 1.08
CA LEU A 137 -13.33 12.55 1.70
C LEU A 137 -12.59 11.68 0.67
N PHE A 138 -13.34 10.89 -0.11
CA PHE A 138 -12.77 10.03 -1.13
C PHE A 138 -12.06 10.85 -2.23
N MET A 139 -12.57 12.01 -2.60
CA MET A 139 -11.91 12.91 -3.54
C MET A 139 -10.60 13.45 -3.00
N ILE A 140 -10.56 13.89 -1.74
CA ILE A 140 -9.33 14.40 -1.11
C ILE A 140 -8.26 13.30 -1.03
N VAL A 141 -8.63 12.11 -0.55
CA VAL A 141 -7.71 10.97 -0.48
C VAL A 141 -7.19 10.59 -1.86
N SER A 142 -8.06 10.56 -2.87
CA SER A 142 -7.69 10.30 -4.26
C SER A 142 -6.73 11.35 -4.82
N ALA A 143 -6.95 12.63 -4.50
CA ALA A 143 -6.05 13.71 -4.91
C ALA A 143 -4.66 13.54 -4.27
N ILE A 144 -4.59 13.20 -2.97
CA ILE A 144 -3.34 12.91 -2.28
C ILE A 144 -2.63 11.72 -2.93
N MET A 145 -3.35 10.63 -3.22
CA MET A 145 -2.80 9.45 -3.90
C MET A 145 -2.26 9.80 -5.29
N PHE A 146 -2.99 10.59 -6.07
CA PHE A 146 -2.57 11.02 -7.40
C PHE A 146 -1.30 11.87 -7.36
N VAL A 147 -1.23 12.84 -6.44
CA VAL A 147 -0.04 13.66 -6.24
C VAL A 147 1.15 12.82 -5.78
N SER A 148 0.93 11.91 -4.82
CA SER A 148 1.99 11.04 -4.29
C SER A 148 2.58 10.13 -5.36
N ILE A 149 1.74 9.52 -6.23
CA ILE A 149 2.23 8.67 -7.30
C ILE A 149 2.93 9.49 -8.40
N GLY A 150 2.47 10.73 -8.64
CA GLY A 150 3.13 11.66 -9.56
C GLY A 150 4.54 12.02 -9.06
N ILE A 151 4.68 12.36 -7.78
CA ILE A 151 6.00 12.61 -7.15
C ILE A 151 6.89 11.37 -7.24
N LEU A 152 6.37 10.19 -6.90
CA LEU A 152 7.10 8.93 -7.00
C LEU A 152 7.65 8.72 -8.42
N PHE A 153 6.80 8.85 -9.43
CA PHE A 153 7.16 8.62 -10.83
C PHE A 153 8.21 9.63 -11.35
N LEU A 154 8.12 10.89 -10.91
CA LEU A 154 9.05 11.93 -11.33
C LEU A 154 10.40 11.84 -10.62
N THR A 155 10.42 11.40 -9.36
CA THR A 155 11.63 11.37 -8.54
C THR A 155 12.38 10.05 -8.60
N ILE A 156 11.66 8.91 -8.65
CA ILE A 156 12.27 7.57 -8.61
C ILE A 156 12.36 6.99 -10.02
N LYS A 157 13.58 7.02 -10.56
CA LYS A 157 13.92 6.33 -11.82
C LYS A 157 14.40 4.92 -11.48
N GLU A 158 13.43 4.00 -11.29
CA GLU A 158 13.70 2.62 -10.83
C GLU A 158 14.85 1.94 -11.59
N PRO A 159 14.92 1.91 -12.95
CA PRO A 159 15.97 1.19 -13.64
C PRO A 159 17.39 1.72 -13.33
N LYS A 160 17.50 3.05 -13.19
CA LYS A 160 18.79 3.70 -12.88
C LYS A 160 19.21 3.40 -11.45
N LEU A 161 18.31 3.61 -10.47
CA LEU A 161 18.60 3.40 -9.06
C LEU A 161 18.88 1.92 -8.75
N THR A 162 18.17 1.00 -9.40
CA THR A 162 18.41 -0.44 -9.24
C THR A 162 19.79 -0.84 -9.81
N ALA A 163 20.17 -0.30 -10.95
CA ALA A 163 21.50 -0.56 -11.54
C ALA A 163 22.62 0.02 -10.66
N GLU A 164 22.48 1.25 -10.17
CA GLU A 164 23.43 1.88 -9.25
C GLU A 164 23.54 1.07 -7.95
N ASN A 165 22.41 0.61 -7.40
CA ASN A 165 22.38 -0.21 -6.18
C ASN A 165 23.09 -1.55 -6.39
N GLN A 166 22.85 -2.23 -7.51
CA GLN A 166 23.54 -3.48 -7.86
C GLN A 166 25.04 -3.28 -8.03
N ALA A 167 25.46 -2.18 -8.65
CA ALA A 167 26.88 -1.84 -8.81
C ALA A 167 27.56 -1.58 -7.45
N LEU A 168 26.87 -0.88 -6.54
CA LEU A 168 27.34 -0.65 -5.17
C LEU A 168 27.43 -1.95 -4.38
N GLU A 169 26.44 -2.83 -4.47
CA GLU A 169 26.46 -4.14 -3.80
C GLU A 169 27.56 -5.06 -4.34
N ALA A 170 27.86 -4.96 -5.64
CA ALA A 170 28.98 -5.69 -6.25
C ALA A 170 30.35 -5.14 -5.84
N ALA A 171 30.45 -3.82 -5.61
CA ALA A 171 31.67 -3.17 -5.12
C ALA A 171 31.95 -3.44 -3.63
N HIS A 172 30.94 -3.84 -2.87
CA HIS A 172 30.99 -4.08 -1.42
C HIS A 172 30.53 -5.50 -1.07
N PRO A 173 31.29 -6.55 -1.43
CA PRO A 173 30.91 -7.93 -1.15
C PRO A 173 30.77 -8.23 0.35
N GLU A 174 31.40 -7.44 1.22
CA GLU A 174 31.29 -7.52 2.68
C GLU A 174 29.85 -7.34 3.18
N TRP A 175 28.99 -6.63 2.44
CA TRP A 175 27.57 -6.50 2.78
C TRP A 175 26.79 -7.81 2.60
N ASN A 176 27.33 -8.78 1.84
CA ASN A 176 26.77 -10.11 1.67
C ASN A 176 27.25 -11.04 2.79
N LEU A 177 28.51 -10.92 3.20
CA LEU A 177 29.11 -11.76 4.24
C LEU A 177 28.39 -11.62 5.59
N ALA A 178 27.95 -10.40 5.93
CA ALA A 178 27.16 -10.17 7.16
C ALA A 178 25.81 -10.90 7.17
N ILE A 179 25.31 -11.34 6.01
CA ILE A 179 24.07 -12.12 5.90
C ILE A 179 24.38 -13.60 5.88
N GLU A 180 25.50 -14.02 5.27
CA GLU A 180 25.95 -15.41 5.23
C GLU A 180 26.43 -15.90 6.60
N ASP A 181 27.12 -15.07 7.39
CA ASP A 181 27.43 -15.34 8.80
C ASP A 181 26.17 -15.47 9.66
N SER A 182 25.10 -14.77 9.29
CA SER A 182 23.78 -14.90 9.94
C SER A 182 22.97 -16.09 9.41
N ALA A 183 23.29 -16.58 8.20
CA ALA A 183 22.65 -17.72 7.53
C ALA A 183 23.49 -19.01 7.62
N GLY A 184 24.68 -18.97 8.22
CA GLY A 184 25.46 -20.15 8.54
C GLY A 184 24.56 -21.14 9.30
N HIS A 185 24.59 -22.41 8.88
CA HIS A 185 23.77 -23.52 9.36
C HIS A 185 23.87 -23.82 10.88
N GLU A 186 23.93 -22.79 11.72
CA GLU A 186 23.67 -22.95 13.12
C GLU A 186 22.20 -23.32 13.30
N VAL A 187 21.99 -24.58 13.62
CA VAL A 187 20.69 -25.07 14.08
C VAL A 187 20.30 -24.19 15.28
N LEU A 188 19.42 -23.21 15.02
CA LEU A 188 18.94 -22.29 16.05
C LEU A 188 18.60 -23.08 17.31
N PRO A 189 19.13 -22.72 18.49
CA PRO A 189 18.81 -23.38 19.75
C PRO A 189 17.28 -23.45 19.94
N ALA A 190 16.80 -24.55 20.50
CA ALA A 190 15.36 -24.78 20.69
C ALA A 190 14.60 -23.59 21.33
N PRO A 191 15.15 -22.87 22.35
CA PRO A 191 14.49 -21.68 22.90
C PRO A 191 14.38 -20.54 21.89
N VAL A 192 15.38 -20.35 21.00
CA VAL A 192 15.36 -19.31 19.96
C VAL A 192 14.33 -19.62 18.89
N LYS A 193 14.22 -20.90 18.44
CA LYS A 193 13.15 -21.34 17.52
C LYS A 193 11.77 -21.09 18.10
N ARG A 194 11.59 -21.35 19.39
CA ARG A 194 10.31 -21.14 20.09
C ARG A 194 9.97 -19.65 20.18
N SER A 195 10.93 -18.80 20.52
CA SER A 195 10.77 -17.34 20.56
C SER A 195 10.44 -16.77 19.18
N LEU A 196 11.15 -17.25 18.12
CA LEU A 196 10.87 -16.88 16.73
C LEU A 196 9.45 -17.30 16.31
N GLY A 197 9.03 -18.52 16.69
CA GLY A 197 7.68 -19.02 16.44
C GLY A 197 6.60 -18.14 17.08
N PHE A 198 6.79 -17.74 18.35
CA PHE A 198 5.87 -16.82 19.03
C PHE A 198 5.86 -15.42 18.39
N LEU A 199 7.00 -14.92 17.96
CA LEU A 199 7.11 -13.63 17.28
C LEU A 199 6.37 -13.67 15.93
N LEU A 200 6.57 -14.72 15.14
CA LEU A 200 5.85 -14.90 13.87
C LEU A 200 4.35 -15.08 14.09
N ALA A 201 3.93 -15.85 15.09
CA ALA A 201 2.52 -16.00 15.44
C ALA A 201 1.91 -14.66 15.89
N SER A 202 2.62 -13.88 16.71
CA SER A 202 2.21 -12.55 17.14
C SER A 202 2.02 -11.59 15.95
N ILE A 203 2.96 -11.60 15.01
CA ILE A 203 2.86 -10.80 13.79
C ILE A 203 1.66 -11.24 12.95
N ALA A 204 1.46 -12.56 12.78
CA ALA A 204 0.33 -13.10 12.01
C ALA A 204 -1.03 -12.80 12.66
N LEU A 205 -1.10 -12.66 13.98
CA LEU A 205 -2.32 -12.28 14.70
C LEU A 205 -2.56 -10.77 14.69
N TRP A 206 -1.51 -9.96 14.49
CA TRP A 206 -1.61 -8.50 14.42
C TRP A 206 -2.10 -8.00 13.07
N PHE A 207 -1.86 -8.75 11.99
CA PHE A 207 -2.27 -8.44 10.61
C PHE A 207 -3.49 -9.25 10.16
#